data_efbd64a42839c4f8b894b5c68d1df3c8
#
_entry.id   efbd64a42839c4f8b894b5c68d1df3c8
#
_cell.length_a   1.000
_cell.length_b   1.000
_cell.length_c   1.000
_cell.angle_alpha   90.00
_cell.angle_beta   90.00
_cell.angle_gamma   90.00
#
_symmetry.space_group_name_H-M   'P 1'
#
loop_
_entity.id
_entity.type
_entity.pdbx_description
1 polymer ?
#
loop_
_entity_poly.entity_id
_entity_poly.type
_entity_poly.pdbx_seq_one_letter_code
_entity_poly.pdbx_strand_id
1 'polypeptide(L)'
;LNRIVPEGAADVYVKVEAFNPGSSVKDRIALAMIEDAEERGIIKPGDTIVEATSGNTGIGLSWVGSAKGYKVVITMPDTMSIERRKIIQAYGAELVLTPGNEGTKGAIIKAQEIAKERNGFIPSQFENQANPAIHEKTTGQEILKAFGEDGLDAFVAGVGTGGTITGVSHALKKANPNVKV
;
A
#
# COMPACT_ATOMS: atom_id res chain seq x y z
N LEU A 1 23.70 7.64 1.16
CA LEU A 1 23.45 9.11 1.05
C LEU A 1 24.75 9.93 1.28
N ASN A 2 25.65 9.91 0.31
CA ASN A 2 27.03 10.42 0.48
C ASN A 2 27.20 11.95 0.68
N ARG A 3 26.19 12.76 0.37
CA ARG A 3 26.29 14.23 0.46
C ARG A 3 25.38 14.86 1.52
N ILE A 4 24.46 14.09 2.05
CA ILE A 4 23.46 14.57 3.03
C ILE A 4 23.88 14.17 4.44
N VAL A 5 24.57 13.05 4.56
CA VAL A 5 25.04 12.52 5.84
C VAL A 5 26.39 13.17 6.18
N PRO A 6 26.59 13.72 7.40
CA PRO A 6 27.84 14.30 7.82
C PRO A 6 29.00 13.28 7.80
N GLU A 7 30.22 13.77 7.59
CA GLU A 7 31.45 12.95 7.69
C GLU A 7 31.55 12.33 9.10
N GLY A 8 31.91 11.05 9.16
CA GLY A 8 32.03 10.31 10.43
C GLY A 8 30.71 9.82 11.02
N ALA A 9 29.56 10.09 10.36
CA ALA A 9 28.28 9.48 10.74
C ALA A 9 28.12 8.06 10.16
N ALA A 10 27.02 7.41 10.48
CA ALA A 10 26.70 6.07 9.96
C ALA A 10 26.50 6.08 8.44
N ASP A 11 26.76 4.97 7.79
CA ASP A 11 26.40 4.74 6.40
C ASP A 11 24.88 4.65 6.26
N VAL A 12 24.28 5.59 5.53
CA VAL A 12 22.84 5.66 5.34
C VAL A 12 22.46 5.30 3.91
N TYR A 13 21.59 4.32 3.79
CA TYR A 13 21.01 3.85 2.52
C TYR A 13 19.53 4.16 2.46
N VAL A 14 18.98 4.29 1.26
CA VAL A 14 17.55 4.45 1.04
C VAL A 14 17.05 3.40 0.06
N LYS A 15 15.89 2.80 0.40
CA LYS A 15 15.14 1.96 -0.52
C LYS A 15 14.08 2.82 -1.19
N VAL A 16 14.27 3.10 -2.49
CA VAL A 16 13.45 4.09 -3.23
C VAL A 16 12.24 3.41 -3.84
N GLU A 17 11.14 3.35 -3.10
CA GLU A 17 9.87 2.75 -3.54
C GLU A 17 9.14 3.56 -4.62
N ALA A 18 9.60 4.77 -4.92
CA ALA A 18 9.11 5.56 -6.06
C ALA A 18 9.43 4.92 -7.43
N PHE A 19 10.36 3.97 -7.50
CA PHE A 19 10.67 3.23 -8.72
C PHE A 19 9.75 2.03 -8.97
N ASN A 20 8.82 1.73 -8.08
CA ASN A 20 7.76 0.78 -8.38
C ASN A 20 6.89 1.29 -9.55
N PRO A 21 6.24 0.42 -10.34
CA PRO A 21 5.50 0.81 -11.55
C PRO A 21 4.42 1.89 -11.32
N GLY A 22 3.69 1.84 -10.21
CA GLY A 22 2.74 2.87 -9.78
C GLY A 22 3.36 3.99 -8.94
N SER A 23 4.69 4.06 -8.91
CA SER A 23 5.50 5.08 -8.25
C SER A 23 5.35 5.15 -6.73
N SER A 24 4.99 4.06 -6.07
CA SER A 24 4.93 4.03 -4.62
C SER A 24 5.03 2.62 -4.01
N VAL A 25 5.32 2.56 -2.70
CA VAL A 25 5.29 1.33 -1.90
C VAL A 25 3.91 0.64 -1.90
N LYS A 26 2.84 1.37 -2.21
CA LYS A 26 1.46 0.85 -2.18
C LYS A 26 1.15 -0.11 -3.33
N ASP A 27 1.97 -0.16 -4.36
CA ASP A 27 1.86 -1.15 -5.43
C ASP A 27 1.93 -2.57 -4.86
N ARG A 28 2.83 -2.79 -3.88
CA ARG A 28 3.00 -4.08 -3.22
C ARG A 28 1.76 -4.53 -2.49
N ILE A 29 1.18 -3.66 -1.66
CA ILE A 29 0.01 -4.02 -0.87
C ILE A 29 -1.27 -4.12 -1.72
N ALA A 30 -1.40 -3.32 -2.77
CA ALA A 30 -2.53 -3.40 -3.68
C ALA A 30 -2.62 -4.78 -4.34
N LEU A 31 -1.49 -5.27 -4.86
CA LEU A 31 -1.41 -6.62 -5.43
C LEU A 31 -1.68 -7.68 -4.35
N ALA A 32 -0.98 -7.60 -3.22
CA ALA A 32 -1.07 -8.62 -2.17
C ALA A 32 -2.47 -8.77 -1.58
N MET A 33 -3.17 -7.65 -1.33
CA MET A 33 -4.53 -7.70 -0.78
C MET A 33 -5.55 -8.28 -1.77
N ILE A 34 -5.37 -8.04 -3.07
CA ILE A 34 -6.21 -8.63 -4.11
C ILE A 34 -5.93 -10.13 -4.23
N GLU A 35 -4.65 -10.53 -4.31
CA GLU A 35 -4.26 -11.94 -4.43
C GLU A 35 -4.65 -12.77 -3.20
N ASP A 36 -4.48 -12.25 -1.97
CA ASP A 36 -4.97 -12.90 -0.75
C ASP A 36 -6.49 -13.14 -0.80
N ALA A 37 -7.24 -12.16 -1.26
CA ALA A 37 -8.70 -12.29 -1.38
C ALA A 37 -9.10 -13.30 -2.48
N GLU A 38 -8.36 -13.38 -3.58
CA GLU A 38 -8.53 -14.39 -4.62
C GLU A 38 -8.22 -15.80 -4.08
N GLU A 39 -7.07 -15.98 -3.43
CA GLU A 39 -6.66 -17.26 -2.84
C GLU A 39 -7.66 -17.78 -1.81
N ARG A 40 -8.27 -16.89 -1.04
CA ARG A 40 -9.30 -17.20 -0.06
C ARG A 40 -10.69 -17.38 -0.66
N GLY A 41 -10.84 -17.19 -1.97
CA GLY A 41 -12.13 -17.30 -2.67
C GLY A 41 -13.14 -16.22 -2.32
N ILE A 42 -12.67 -15.07 -1.81
CA ILE A 42 -13.52 -13.92 -1.43
C ILE A 42 -13.96 -13.15 -2.67
N ILE A 43 -13.06 -13.01 -3.65
CA ILE A 43 -13.32 -12.31 -4.92
C ILE A 43 -12.80 -13.10 -6.11
N LYS A 44 -13.35 -12.81 -7.28
CA LYS A 44 -12.93 -13.33 -8.59
C LYS A 44 -13.01 -12.21 -9.64
N PRO A 45 -12.30 -12.31 -10.76
CA PRO A 45 -12.39 -11.34 -11.85
C PRO A 45 -13.85 -11.03 -12.22
N GLY A 46 -14.15 -9.75 -12.40
CA GLY A 46 -15.51 -9.23 -12.62
C GLY A 46 -16.20 -8.69 -11.37
N ASP A 47 -15.77 -9.09 -10.17
CA ASP A 47 -16.29 -8.55 -8.91
C ASP A 47 -15.88 -7.09 -8.68
N THR A 48 -16.49 -6.45 -7.71
CA THR A 48 -16.24 -5.04 -7.37
C THR A 48 -15.31 -4.93 -6.14
N ILE A 49 -14.26 -4.13 -6.26
CA ILE A 49 -13.38 -3.73 -5.16
C ILE A 49 -13.71 -2.27 -4.82
N VAL A 50 -13.92 -1.97 -3.54
CA VAL A 50 -14.25 -0.62 -3.07
C VAL A 50 -13.26 -0.23 -1.98
N GLU A 51 -12.65 0.95 -2.05
CA GLU A 51 -11.75 1.43 -0.99
C GLU A 51 -11.89 2.94 -0.80
N ALA A 52 -11.90 3.34 0.49
CA ALA A 52 -11.86 4.75 0.87
C ALA A 52 -10.41 5.20 1.02
N THR A 53 -9.89 5.89 0.01
CA THR A 53 -8.51 6.35 0.04
C THR A 53 -8.28 7.50 -0.93
N SER A 54 -7.54 8.50 -0.50
CA SER A 54 -7.11 9.62 -1.34
C SER A 54 -5.64 9.49 -1.78
N GLY A 55 -4.98 8.40 -1.41
CA GLY A 55 -3.55 8.23 -1.57
C GLY A 55 -3.14 7.18 -2.60
N ASN A 56 -1.88 6.79 -2.50
CA ASN A 56 -1.25 5.84 -3.40
C ASN A 56 -1.88 4.44 -3.37
N THR A 57 -2.55 4.07 -2.28
CA THR A 57 -3.31 2.81 -2.22
C THR A 57 -4.44 2.80 -3.25
N GLY A 58 -5.16 3.91 -3.41
CA GLY A 58 -6.19 4.04 -4.45
C GLY A 58 -5.61 3.92 -5.87
N ILE A 59 -4.46 4.51 -6.11
CA ILE A 59 -3.75 4.37 -7.39
C ILE A 59 -3.36 2.91 -7.64
N GLY A 60 -2.74 2.25 -6.66
CA GLY A 60 -2.32 0.85 -6.77
C GLY A 60 -3.50 -0.10 -6.99
N LEU A 61 -4.59 0.05 -6.22
CA LEU A 61 -5.80 -0.76 -6.39
C LEU A 61 -6.47 -0.54 -7.75
N SER A 62 -6.52 0.71 -8.23
CA SER A 62 -7.08 1.03 -9.54
C SER A 62 -6.28 0.37 -10.66
N TRP A 63 -4.94 0.48 -10.61
CA TRP A 63 -4.06 -0.12 -11.58
C TRP A 63 -4.13 -1.65 -11.57
N VAL A 64 -3.86 -2.29 -10.43
CA VAL A 64 -3.82 -3.75 -10.29
C VAL A 64 -5.21 -4.35 -10.51
N GLY A 65 -6.24 -3.76 -9.93
CA GLY A 65 -7.61 -4.24 -10.06
C GLY A 65 -8.08 -4.23 -11.51
N SER A 66 -7.85 -3.12 -12.24
CA SER A 66 -8.18 -3.05 -13.67
C SER A 66 -7.41 -4.07 -14.49
N ALA A 67 -6.10 -4.25 -14.23
CA ALA A 67 -5.27 -5.23 -14.93
C ALA A 67 -5.74 -6.68 -14.70
N LYS A 68 -6.29 -6.98 -13.53
CA LYS A 68 -6.83 -8.30 -13.15
C LYS A 68 -8.33 -8.47 -13.48
N GLY A 69 -8.96 -7.45 -14.09
CA GLY A 69 -10.36 -7.53 -14.56
C GLY A 69 -11.41 -7.27 -13.49
N TYR A 70 -11.06 -6.54 -12.42
CA TYR A 70 -11.99 -6.09 -11.39
C TYR A 70 -12.62 -4.73 -11.73
N LYS A 71 -13.82 -4.50 -11.22
CA LYS A 71 -14.40 -3.17 -11.15
C LYS A 71 -13.91 -2.49 -9.89
N VAL A 72 -13.20 -1.39 -10.02
CA VAL A 72 -12.63 -0.67 -8.87
C VAL A 72 -13.39 0.63 -8.64
N VAL A 73 -13.81 0.85 -7.40
CA VAL A 73 -14.46 2.09 -6.95
C VAL A 73 -13.62 2.70 -5.83
N ILE A 74 -13.18 3.92 -6.03
CA ILE A 74 -12.43 4.68 -5.02
C ILE A 74 -13.31 5.83 -4.52
N THR A 75 -13.45 5.92 -3.21
CA THR A 75 -14.14 7.04 -2.57
C THR A 75 -13.13 7.98 -1.91
N MET A 76 -13.32 9.29 -2.04
CA MET A 76 -12.47 10.29 -1.40
C MET A 76 -13.19 11.64 -1.27
N PRO A 77 -12.76 12.49 -0.32
CA PRO A 77 -13.25 13.86 -0.24
C PRO A 77 -12.95 14.67 -1.50
N ASP A 78 -13.86 15.56 -1.86
CA ASP A 78 -13.73 16.45 -3.04
C ASP A 78 -12.65 17.53 -2.89
N THR A 79 -12.01 17.63 -1.72
CA THR A 79 -10.86 18.49 -1.45
C THR A 79 -9.52 17.86 -1.85
N MET A 80 -9.50 16.57 -2.26
CA MET A 80 -8.28 15.89 -2.66
C MET A 80 -7.77 16.36 -4.02
N SER A 81 -6.48 16.14 -4.29
CA SER A 81 -5.80 16.67 -5.47
C SER A 81 -6.41 16.14 -6.79
N ILE A 82 -6.50 17.05 -7.77
CA ILE A 82 -7.05 16.73 -9.10
C ILE A 82 -6.17 15.73 -9.83
N GLU A 83 -4.85 15.79 -9.65
CA GLU A 83 -3.89 14.88 -10.27
C GLU A 83 -4.17 13.43 -9.88
N ARG A 84 -4.38 13.16 -8.59
CA ARG A 84 -4.72 11.81 -8.09
C ARG A 84 -6.03 11.31 -8.64
N ARG A 85 -7.05 12.18 -8.74
CA ARG A 85 -8.33 11.82 -9.34
C ARG A 85 -8.16 11.40 -10.80
N LYS A 86 -7.39 12.17 -11.57
CA LYS A 86 -7.11 11.87 -12.98
C LYS A 86 -6.36 10.55 -13.16
N ILE A 87 -5.38 10.26 -12.31
CA ILE A 87 -4.62 9.01 -12.37
C ILE A 87 -5.53 7.81 -12.07
N ILE A 88 -6.33 7.87 -11.02
CA ILE A 88 -7.28 6.82 -10.65
C ILE A 88 -8.26 6.55 -11.80
N GLN A 89 -8.84 7.61 -12.39
CA GLN A 89 -9.74 7.48 -13.53
C GLN A 89 -9.04 6.96 -14.80
N ALA A 90 -7.78 7.36 -15.04
CA ALA A 90 -7.00 6.88 -16.17
C ALA A 90 -6.73 5.37 -16.12
N TYR A 91 -6.64 4.81 -14.91
CA TYR A 91 -6.59 3.35 -14.71
C TYR A 91 -7.96 2.66 -14.81
N GLY A 92 -9.03 3.40 -15.14
CA GLY A 92 -10.36 2.84 -15.36
C GLY A 92 -11.21 2.66 -14.10
N ALA A 93 -10.76 3.13 -12.94
CA ALA A 93 -11.55 3.05 -11.72
C ALA A 93 -12.66 4.13 -11.69
N GLU A 94 -13.80 3.75 -11.15
CA GLU A 94 -14.87 4.69 -10.78
C GLU A 94 -14.43 5.52 -9.58
N LEU A 95 -14.56 6.84 -9.70
CA LEU A 95 -14.25 7.76 -8.62
C LEU A 95 -15.52 8.37 -8.05
N VAL A 96 -15.76 8.18 -6.76
CA VAL A 96 -16.87 8.77 -6.02
C VAL A 96 -16.36 9.81 -5.05
N LEU A 97 -16.73 11.06 -5.26
CA LEU A 97 -16.35 12.17 -4.39
C LEU A 97 -17.40 12.36 -3.29
N THR A 98 -16.92 12.58 -2.06
CA THR A 98 -17.73 12.90 -0.90
C THR A 98 -17.51 14.34 -0.46
N PRO A 99 -18.46 14.98 0.26
CA PRO A 99 -18.29 16.35 0.75
C PRO A 99 -17.02 16.51 1.58
N GLY A 100 -16.22 17.53 1.28
CA GLY A 100 -14.94 17.77 1.95
C GLY A 100 -15.04 18.00 3.44
N ASN A 101 -16.16 18.59 3.91
CA ASN A 101 -16.43 18.81 5.33
C ASN A 101 -16.67 17.51 6.12
N GLU A 102 -16.99 16.39 5.46
CA GLU A 102 -17.10 15.08 6.09
C GLU A 102 -15.74 14.36 6.20
N GLY A 103 -14.73 14.85 5.49
CA GLY A 103 -13.37 14.32 5.50
C GLY A 103 -13.28 12.84 5.15
N THR A 104 -12.28 12.17 5.68
CA THR A 104 -12.05 10.73 5.44
C THR A 104 -13.20 9.86 5.97
N LYS A 105 -13.89 10.30 7.04
CA LYS A 105 -15.01 9.54 7.61
C LYS A 105 -16.17 9.43 6.61
N GLY A 106 -16.52 10.52 5.94
CA GLY A 106 -17.55 10.50 4.89
C GLY A 106 -17.18 9.55 3.74
N ALA A 107 -15.93 9.56 3.32
CA ALA A 107 -15.45 8.65 2.28
C ALA A 107 -15.54 7.17 2.71
N ILE A 108 -15.21 6.84 3.97
CA ILE A 108 -15.34 5.47 4.50
C ILE A 108 -16.79 5.02 4.53
N ILE A 109 -17.71 5.86 5.03
CA ILE A 109 -19.15 5.54 5.06
C ILE A 109 -19.64 5.28 3.64
N LYS A 110 -19.26 6.14 2.68
CA LYS A 110 -19.64 5.97 1.28
C LYS A 110 -19.10 4.70 0.65
N ALA A 111 -17.87 4.33 0.96
CA ALA A 111 -17.29 3.06 0.51
C ALA A 111 -18.08 1.85 1.05
N GLN A 112 -18.47 1.88 2.32
CA GLN A 112 -19.27 0.81 2.95
C GLN A 112 -20.67 0.70 2.32
N GLU A 113 -21.32 1.83 2.03
CA GLU A 113 -22.61 1.84 1.33
C GLU A 113 -22.50 1.19 -0.06
N ILE A 114 -21.52 1.61 -0.87
CA ILE A 114 -21.29 1.07 -2.21
C ILE A 114 -20.92 -0.42 -2.16
N ALA A 115 -20.06 -0.82 -1.22
CA ALA A 115 -19.70 -2.22 -1.05
C ALA A 115 -20.92 -3.09 -0.71
N LYS A 116 -21.80 -2.61 0.16
CA LYS A 116 -23.05 -3.30 0.51
C LYS A 116 -23.99 -3.39 -0.69
N GLU A 117 -24.16 -2.29 -1.43
CA GLU A 117 -25.04 -2.22 -2.60
C GLU A 117 -24.60 -3.15 -3.74
N ARG A 118 -23.28 -3.22 -3.99
CA ARG A 118 -22.70 -3.93 -5.13
C ARG A 118 -22.10 -5.29 -4.76
N ASN A 119 -22.31 -5.76 -3.52
CA ASN A 119 -21.62 -6.93 -2.97
C ASN A 119 -20.10 -6.86 -3.19
N GLY A 120 -19.52 -5.69 -2.94
CA GLY A 120 -18.14 -5.37 -3.19
C GLY A 120 -17.20 -5.74 -2.02
N PHE A 121 -15.97 -6.05 -2.33
CA PHE A 121 -14.91 -6.30 -1.37
C PHE A 121 -14.21 -5.00 -0.96
N ILE A 122 -13.99 -4.81 0.34
CA ILE A 122 -13.18 -3.71 0.89
C ILE A 122 -11.84 -4.28 1.36
N PRO A 123 -10.71 -3.93 0.72
CA PRO A 123 -9.38 -4.42 1.11
C PRO A 123 -8.96 -4.06 2.53
N SER A 124 -9.38 -2.92 3.07
CA SER A 124 -9.09 -2.47 4.45
C SER A 124 -7.61 -2.43 4.78
N GLN A 125 -6.84 -1.61 4.11
CA GLN A 125 -5.37 -1.57 4.21
C GLN A 125 -4.79 -1.47 5.64
N PHE A 126 -5.56 -0.93 6.59
CA PHE A 126 -5.13 -0.78 7.99
C PHE A 126 -5.28 -2.07 8.82
N GLU A 127 -6.15 -2.99 8.41
CA GLU A 127 -6.50 -4.21 9.15
C GLU A 127 -6.05 -5.49 8.44
N ASN A 128 -5.85 -5.41 7.12
CA ASN A 128 -5.54 -6.55 6.28
C ASN A 128 -4.12 -7.07 6.50
N GLN A 129 -4.01 -8.32 6.94
CA GLN A 129 -2.74 -8.96 7.24
C GLN A 129 -1.87 -9.21 5.99
N ALA A 130 -2.45 -9.22 4.79
CA ALA A 130 -1.67 -9.29 3.54
C ALA A 130 -0.73 -8.08 3.37
N ASN A 131 -1.06 -6.93 3.99
CA ASN A 131 -0.22 -5.75 3.99
C ASN A 131 1.14 -6.00 4.69
N PRO A 132 1.24 -6.29 5.98
CA PRO A 132 2.55 -6.59 6.58
C PRO A 132 3.18 -7.86 6.00
N ALA A 133 2.40 -8.87 5.63
CA ALA A 133 2.90 -10.13 5.09
C ALA A 133 3.68 -9.94 3.77
N ILE A 134 3.21 -9.09 2.85
CA ILE A 134 3.94 -8.83 1.60
C ILE A 134 5.27 -8.12 1.86
N HIS A 135 5.34 -7.25 2.86
CA HIS A 135 6.58 -6.58 3.23
C HIS A 135 7.59 -7.54 3.89
N GLU A 136 7.13 -8.51 4.67
CA GLU A 136 8.00 -9.58 5.19
C GLU A 136 8.55 -10.45 4.06
N LYS A 137 7.66 -10.83 3.12
CA LYS A 137 7.96 -11.74 2.00
C LYS A 137 8.82 -11.09 0.91
N THR A 138 8.71 -9.80 0.69
CA THR A 138 9.40 -9.10 -0.43
C THR A 138 10.32 -7.99 0.06
N THR A 139 9.82 -6.89 0.55
CA THR A 139 10.60 -5.71 0.95
C THR A 139 11.71 -6.06 1.95
N GLY A 140 11.38 -6.85 2.97
CA GLY A 140 12.34 -7.32 3.97
C GLY A 140 13.41 -8.23 3.38
N GLN A 141 13.03 -9.15 2.49
CA GLN A 141 13.96 -10.05 1.82
C GLN A 141 14.88 -9.30 0.85
N GLU A 142 14.36 -8.30 0.15
CA GLU A 142 15.16 -7.44 -0.72
C GLU A 142 16.22 -6.65 0.06
N ILE A 143 15.87 -6.17 1.25
CA ILE A 143 16.80 -5.49 2.15
C ILE A 143 17.87 -6.47 2.65
N LEU A 144 17.48 -7.64 3.14
CA LEU A 144 18.43 -8.67 3.60
C LEU A 144 19.40 -9.07 2.49
N LYS A 145 18.90 -9.25 1.28
CA LYS A 145 19.75 -9.57 0.12
C LYS A 145 20.74 -8.43 -0.22
N ALA A 146 20.34 -7.18 -0.04
CA ALA A 146 21.16 -6.03 -0.38
C ALA A 146 22.34 -5.83 0.60
N PHE A 147 22.15 -6.19 1.88
CA PHE A 147 23.18 -6.02 2.92
C PHE A 147 23.98 -7.30 3.19
N GLY A 148 23.51 -8.47 2.75
CA GLY A 148 24.23 -9.73 2.86
C GLY A 148 24.58 -10.10 4.31
N GLU A 149 25.75 -10.70 4.50
CA GLU A 149 26.26 -11.16 5.80
C GLU A 149 26.68 -10.00 6.73
N ASP A 150 27.06 -8.84 6.17
CA ASP A 150 27.44 -7.66 6.95
C ASP A 150 26.28 -7.12 7.77
N GLY A 151 25.06 -7.40 7.31
CA GLY A 151 23.84 -7.09 8.03
C GLY A 151 23.48 -5.61 8.02
N LEU A 152 22.53 -5.26 8.86
CA LEU A 152 21.99 -3.91 9.01
C LEU A 152 21.87 -3.60 10.50
N ASP A 153 22.44 -2.48 10.96
CA ASP A 153 22.35 -2.06 12.37
C ASP A 153 20.96 -1.52 12.73
N ALA A 154 20.36 -0.76 11.80
CA ALA A 154 19.08 -0.12 12.03
C ALA A 154 18.24 -0.01 10.75
N PHE A 155 16.93 -0.19 10.89
CA PHE A 155 15.93 0.08 9.86
C PHE A 155 15.00 1.19 10.32
N VAL A 156 14.80 2.18 9.48
CA VAL A 156 13.90 3.32 9.74
C VAL A 156 12.85 3.41 8.65
N ALA A 157 11.59 3.49 9.03
CA ALA A 157 10.48 3.66 8.10
C ALA A 157 9.43 4.63 8.65
N GLY A 158 8.77 5.36 7.76
CA GLY A 158 7.57 6.13 8.11
C GLY A 158 6.39 5.19 8.42
N VAL A 159 5.58 5.57 9.41
CA VAL A 159 4.43 4.78 9.84
C VAL A 159 3.13 5.43 9.37
N GLY A 160 2.50 4.84 8.34
CA GLY A 160 1.12 5.12 7.96
C GLY A 160 0.21 3.99 8.45
N THR A 161 0.01 2.94 7.63
CA THR A 161 -0.72 1.73 8.05
C THR A 161 0.08 0.82 9.00
N GLY A 162 1.38 1.06 9.12
CA GLY A 162 2.29 0.19 9.88
C GLY A 162 2.81 -1.04 9.10
N GLY A 163 2.23 -1.35 7.94
CA GLY A 163 2.54 -2.59 7.20
C GLY A 163 4.02 -2.74 6.85
N THR A 164 4.65 -1.70 6.33
CA THR A 164 6.08 -1.74 5.95
C THR A 164 6.97 -2.00 7.15
N ILE A 165 6.83 -1.20 8.21
CA ILE A 165 7.70 -1.34 9.38
C ILE A 165 7.49 -2.68 10.07
N THR A 166 6.25 -3.17 10.16
CA THR A 166 5.92 -4.46 10.75
C THR A 166 6.51 -5.61 9.94
N GLY A 167 6.20 -5.70 8.66
CA GLY A 167 6.65 -6.83 7.83
C GLY A 167 8.16 -6.86 7.64
N VAL A 168 8.79 -5.72 7.40
CA VAL A 168 10.25 -5.63 7.29
C VAL A 168 10.91 -5.97 8.63
N SER A 169 10.37 -5.47 9.74
CA SER A 169 10.88 -5.80 11.08
C SER A 169 10.86 -7.31 11.36
N HIS A 170 9.78 -8.00 10.99
CA HIS A 170 9.71 -9.46 11.13
C HIS A 170 10.84 -10.16 10.35
N ALA A 171 11.05 -9.81 9.10
CA ALA A 171 12.11 -10.38 8.28
C ALA A 171 13.51 -10.10 8.86
N LEU A 172 13.78 -8.84 9.22
CA LEU A 172 15.08 -8.42 9.73
C LEU A 172 15.38 -9.02 11.10
N LYS A 173 14.42 -9.00 12.03
CA LYS A 173 14.57 -9.57 13.39
C LYS A 173 14.76 -11.08 13.38
N LYS A 174 14.19 -11.77 12.40
CA LYS A 174 14.39 -13.22 12.21
C LYS A 174 15.84 -13.52 11.78
N ALA A 175 16.44 -12.68 10.98
CA ALA A 175 17.83 -12.81 10.53
C ALA A 175 18.84 -12.29 11.57
N ASN A 176 18.56 -11.13 12.16
CA ASN A 176 19.36 -10.49 13.21
C ASN A 176 18.45 -9.91 14.31
N PRO A 177 18.31 -10.59 15.46
CA PRO A 177 17.47 -10.09 16.57
C PRO A 177 17.89 -8.73 17.12
N ASN A 178 19.15 -8.33 16.95
CA ASN A 178 19.71 -7.09 17.49
C ASN A 178 19.47 -5.86 16.60
N VAL A 179 19.00 -6.02 15.34
CA VAL A 179 18.71 -4.89 14.47
C VAL A 179 17.72 -3.94 15.15
N LYS A 180 18.01 -2.65 15.12
CA LYS A 180 17.10 -1.61 15.62
C LYS A 180 16.01 -1.30 14.58
N VAL A 181 14.78 -1.05 15.02
CA VAL A 181 13.66 -0.67 14.17
C VAL A 181 12.98 0.54 14.76
#